data_885d5910ee862f7f51c9fbc8a76d5aa1
#
_entry.id   885d5910ee862f7f51c9fbc8a76d5aa1
#
_cell.length_a   1.000
_cell.length_b   1.000
_cell.length_c   1.000
_cell.angle_alpha   90.00
_cell.angle_beta   90.00
_cell.angle_gamma   90.00
#
_symmetry.space_group_name_H-M   'P 1'
#
loop_
_entity.id
_entity.type
_entity.pdbx_description
1 polymer ?
#
loop_
_entity_poly.entity_id
_entity_poly.type
_entity_poly.pdbx_seq_one_letter_code
_entity_poly.pdbx_strand_id
1 'polypeptide(L)'
;MEFNLLKLKANRGLKLMFEIGLGHYLTLGAINFTIGLIGIFLNRKNVIVLLMSIELILLAVNINLVSFSIFINNLEGQIFTLFILTVAAAEAAIGLAIIVVYFRNSGTIRVEKIEKLKG
;
A
#
# COMPACT_ATOMS: atom_id res chain seq x y z
N MET A 1 16.85 44.93 -11.24
CA MET A 1 17.62 43.66 -11.29
C MET A 1 17.61 42.92 -9.99
N GLU A 2 17.99 43.52 -8.86
CA GLU A 2 17.97 42.90 -7.53
C GLU A 2 16.58 42.48 -7.08
N PHE A 3 15.56 43.29 -7.36
CA PHE A 3 14.17 43.00 -7.01
C PHE A 3 13.67 41.70 -7.69
N ASN A 4 14.02 41.53 -8.97
CA ASN A 4 13.64 40.31 -9.71
C ASN A 4 14.35 39.05 -9.18
N LEU A 5 15.62 39.20 -8.78
CA LEU A 5 16.38 38.10 -8.18
C LEU A 5 15.81 37.69 -6.83
N LEU A 6 15.41 38.67 -6.00
CA LEU A 6 14.78 38.40 -4.71
C LEU A 6 13.42 37.71 -4.88
N LYS A 7 12.64 38.17 -5.87
CA LYS A 7 11.36 37.57 -6.19
C LYS A 7 11.51 36.10 -6.67
N LEU A 8 12.53 35.87 -7.53
CA LEU A 8 12.85 34.51 -8.00
C LEU A 8 13.30 33.61 -6.86
N LYS A 9 14.13 34.13 -5.95
CA LYS A 9 14.56 33.35 -4.74
C LYS A 9 13.39 33.04 -3.83
N ALA A 10 12.49 34.00 -3.58
CA ALA A 10 11.30 33.81 -2.78
C ALA A 10 10.36 32.76 -3.39
N ASN A 11 10.12 32.83 -4.70
CA ASN A 11 9.30 31.87 -5.43
C ASN A 11 9.93 30.48 -5.39
N ARG A 12 11.25 30.39 -5.53
CA ARG A 12 11.96 29.10 -5.45
C ARG A 12 11.87 28.51 -4.05
N GLY A 13 12.02 29.32 -3.00
CA GLY A 13 11.87 28.88 -1.62
C GLY A 13 10.46 28.37 -1.33
N LEU A 14 9.44 29.11 -1.77
CA LEU A 14 8.04 28.67 -1.65
C LEU A 14 7.78 27.38 -2.42
N LYS A 15 8.29 27.28 -3.64
CA LYS A 15 8.15 26.09 -4.48
C LYS A 15 8.79 24.87 -3.81
N LEU A 16 9.97 25.03 -3.22
CA LEU A 16 10.66 23.97 -2.50
C LEU A 16 9.89 23.54 -1.25
N MET A 17 9.24 24.46 -0.57
CA MET A 17 8.42 24.15 0.63
C MET A 17 7.18 23.34 0.29
N PHE A 18 6.55 23.60 -0.85
CA PHE A 18 5.32 22.92 -1.26
C PHE A 18 5.54 21.82 -2.30
N GLU A 19 6.77 21.65 -2.77
CA GLU A 19 7.09 20.61 -3.74
C GLU A 19 7.06 19.23 -3.08
N ILE A 20 6.24 18.36 -3.66
CA ILE A 20 6.16 16.96 -3.22
C ILE A 20 7.32 16.21 -3.84
N GLY A 21 8.25 15.77 -2.99
CA GLY A 21 9.43 15.03 -3.41
C GLY A 21 9.36 13.54 -3.05
N LEU A 22 10.44 12.83 -3.35
CA LEU A 22 10.59 11.40 -3.05
C LEU A 22 10.32 11.08 -1.57
N GLY A 23 10.84 11.91 -0.67
CA GLY A 23 10.66 11.72 0.77
C GLY A 23 9.21 11.70 1.22
N HIS A 24 8.35 12.50 0.59
CA HIS A 24 6.91 12.52 0.88
C HIS A 24 6.25 11.19 0.51
N TYR A 25 6.56 10.64 -0.65
CA TYR A 25 6.01 9.37 -1.10
C TYR A 25 6.53 8.20 -0.26
N LEU A 26 7.82 8.21 0.10
CA LEU A 26 8.39 7.18 0.96
C LEU A 26 7.76 7.22 2.37
N THR A 27 7.47 8.41 2.88
CA THR A 27 6.79 8.57 4.16
C THR A 27 5.38 7.99 4.09
N LEU A 28 4.65 8.28 3.02
CA LEU A 28 3.31 7.71 2.78
C LEU A 28 3.37 6.19 2.72
N GLY A 29 4.33 5.64 2.00
CA GLY A 29 4.58 4.20 1.94
C GLY A 29 4.85 3.60 3.31
N ALA A 30 5.72 4.24 4.10
CA ALA A 30 6.05 3.79 5.45
C ALA A 30 4.83 3.79 6.38
N ILE A 31 3.99 4.82 6.30
CA ILE A 31 2.76 4.92 7.09
C ILE A 31 1.81 3.79 6.71
N ASN A 32 1.56 3.57 5.42
CA ASN A 32 0.67 2.51 4.95
C ASN A 32 1.20 1.13 5.34
N PHE A 33 2.50 0.91 5.23
CA PHE A 33 3.14 -0.34 5.64
C PHE A 33 2.93 -0.60 7.13
N THR A 34 3.16 0.42 7.95
CA THR A 34 2.99 0.32 9.41
C THR A 34 1.54 0.02 9.78
N ILE A 35 0.58 0.70 9.15
CA ILE A 35 -0.85 0.44 9.37
C ILE A 35 -1.20 -1.00 9.00
N GLY A 36 -0.68 -1.50 7.87
CA GLY A 36 -0.87 -2.87 7.44
C GLY A 36 -0.33 -3.87 8.46
N LEU A 37 0.89 -3.66 8.96
CA LEU A 37 1.47 -4.51 10.01
C LEU A 37 0.63 -4.51 11.29
N ILE A 38 0.22 -3.33 11.75
CA ILE A 38 -0.62 -3.19 12.94
C ILE A 38 -1.94 -3.93 12.73
N GLY A 39 -2.54 -3.81 11.55
CA GLY A 39 -3.78 -4.51 11.19
C GLY A 39 -3.64 -6.02 11.33
N ILE A 40 -2.52 -6.60 10.87
CA ILE A 40 -2.25 -8.02 10.99
C ILE A 40 -2.14 -8.43 12.47
N PHE A 41 -1.37 -7.71 13.27
CA PHE A 41 -1.11 -8.07 14.66
C PHE A 41 -2.33 -7.89 15.56
N LEU A 42 -3.13 -6.84 15.35
CA LEU A 42 -4.28 -6.55 16.19
C LEU A 42 -5.51 -7.40 15.85
N ASN A 43 -5.66 -7.79 14.59
CA ASN A 43 -6.89 -8.42 14.09
C ASN A 43 -6.63 -9.76 13.38
N ARG A 44 -5.69 -10.55 13.87
CA ARG A 44 -5.31 -11.83 13.23
C ARG A 44 -6.42 -12.89 13.21
N LYS A 45 -7.51 -12.68 13.93
CA LYS A 45 -8.65 -13.62 13.94
C LYS A 45 -9.68 -13.30 12.86
N ASN A 46 -9.66 -12.12 12.29
CA ASN A 46 -10.59 -11.70 11.24
C ASN A 46 -9.91 -11.79 9.88
N VAL A 47 -10.34 -12.75 9.06
CA VAL A 47 -9.73 -13.03 7.76
C VAL A 47 -9.86 -11.84 6.80
N ILE A 48 -10.99 -11.12 6.83
CA ILE A 48 -11.20 -9.95 5.97
C ILE A 48 -10.19 -8.84 6.33
N VAL A 49 -10.01 -8.57 7.63
CA VAL A 49 -9.06 -7.56 8.09
C VAL A 49 -7.62 -7.98 7.76
N LEU A 50 -7.28 -9.26 7.89
CA LEU A 50 -5.97 -9.78 7.47
C LEU A 50 -5.74 -9.54 5.98
N LEU A 51 -6.72 -9.86 5.16
CA LEU A 51 -6.62 -9.66 3.70
C LEU A 51 -6.43 -8.18 3.36
N MET A 52 -7.22 -7.29 3.96
CA MET A 52 -7.09 -5.85 3.76
C MET A 52 -5.73 -5.32 4.23
N SER A 53 -5.23 -5.85 5.33
CA SER A 53 -3.91 -5.45 5.87
C SER A 53 -2.77 -5.85 4.95
N ILE A 54 -2.83 -7.03 4.36
CA ILE A 54 -1.87 -7.49 3.36
C ILE A 54 -1.93 -6.59 2.12
N GLU A 55 -3.13 -6.22 1.69
CA GLU A 55 -3.30 -5.30 0.55
C GLU A 55 -2.68 -3.92 0.82
N LEU A 56 -2.80 -3.40 2.05
CA LEU A 56 -2.14 -2.15 2.42
C LEU A 56 -0.62 -2.26 2.37
N ILE A 57 -0.06 -3.40 2.78
CA ILE A 57 1.39 -3.64 2.70
C ILE A 57 1.84 -3.68 1.25
N LEU A 58 1.10 -4.37 0.39
CA LEU A 58 1.40 -4.42 -1.05
C LEU A 58 1.29 -3.03 -1.69
N LEU A 59 0.29 -2.25 -1.30
CA LEU A 59 0.16 -0.87 -1.75
C LEU A 59 1.38 -0.03 -1.35
N ALA A 60 1.86 -0.19 -0.12
CA ALA A 60 3.04 0.52 0.36
C ALA A 60 4.28 0.20 -0.48
N VAL A 61 4.49 -1.07 -0.80
CA VAL A 61 5.58 -1.51 -1.68
C VAL A 61 5.43 -0.87 -3.07
N ASN A 62 4.23 -0.86 -3.61
CA ASN A 62 3.95 -0.27 -4.93
C ASN A 62 4.22 1.23 -4.96
N ILE A 63 3.81 1.96 -3.93
CA ILE A 63 4.10 3.39 -3.79
C ILE A 63 5.62 3.63 -3.85
N ASN A 64 6.38 2.83 -3.13
CA ASN A 64 7.84 2.94 -3.12
C ASN A 64 8.45 2.64 -4.49
N LEU A 65 8.02 1.56 -5.14
CA LEU A 65 8.52 1.17 -6.47
C LEU A 65 8.27 2.26 -7.52
N VAL A 66 7.06 2.80 -7.55
CA VAL A 66 6.71 3.88 -8.49
C VAL A 66 7.51 5.14 -8.18
N SER A 67 7.63 5.48 -6.90
CA SER A 67 8.36 6.68 -6.47
C SER A 67 9.84 6.62 -6.85
N PHE A 68 10.49 5.50 -6.60
CA PHE A 68 11.88 5.29 -7.01
C PHE A 68 12.02 5.31 -8.54
N SER A 69 11.09 4.67 -9.24
CA SER A 69 11.09 4.64 -10.71
C SER A 69 11.05 6.04 -11.30
N ILE A 70 10.21 6.90 -10.78
CA ILE A 70 10.10 8.30 -11.22
C ILE A 70 11.36 9.08 -10.87
N PHE A 71 11.87 8.89 -9.66
CA PHE A 71 13.05 9.62 -9.17
C PHE A 71 14.31 9.31 -9.98
N ILE A 72 14.54 8.03 -10.31
CA ILE A 72 15.71 7.62 -11.10
C ILE A 72 15.44 7.65 -12.62
N ASN A 73 14.26 8.06 -13.03
CA ASN A 73 13.83 8.13 -14.43
C ASN A 73 13.97 6.81 -15.17
N ASN A 74 13.48 5.73 -14.54
CA ASN A 74 13.53 4.37 -15.07
C ASN A 74 12.16 3.71 -14.94
N LEU A 75 11.64 3.13 -16.03
CA LEU A 75 10.31 2.55 -16.08
C LEU A 75 10.19 1.17 -15.41
N GLU A 76 11.29 0.53 -15.08
CA GLU A 76 11.28 -0.83 -14.52
C GLU A 76 10.44 -0.95 -13.25
N GLY A 77 10.51 0.02 -12.34
CA GLY A 77 9.70 0.04 -11.13
C GLY A 77 8.20 0.13 -11.40
N GLN A 78 7.81 0.89 -12.42
CA GLN A 78 6.41 1.00 -12.83
C GLN A 78 5.90 -0.30 -13.45
N ILE A 79 6.71 -0.96 -14.27
CA ILE A 79 6.38 -2.26 -14.86
C ILE A 79 6.24 -3.31 -13.75
N PHE A 80 7.16 -3.33 -12.80
CA PHE A 80 7.09 -4.23 -11.65
C PHE A 80 5.81 -4.01 -10.84
N THR A 81 5.42 -2.75 -10.65
CA THR A 81 4.18 -2.40 -9.97
C THR A 81 2.95 -3.00 -10.65
N LEU A 82 2.90 -2.99 -11.98
CA LEU A 82 1.80 -3.61 -12.73
C LEU A 82 1.71 -5.11 -12.45
N PHE A 83 2.84 -5.82 -12.41
CA PHE A 83 2.86 -7.24 -12.06
C PHE A 83 2.37 -7.48 -10.64
N ILE A 84 2.83 -6.69 -9.67
CA ILE A 84 2.39 -6.81 -8.27
C ILE A 84 0.90 -6.54 -8.15
N LEU A 85 0.36 -5.53 -8.83
CA LEU A 85 -1.07 -5.24 -8.84
C LEU A 85 -1.89 -6.39 -9.43
N THR A 86 -1.40 -7.02 -10.50
CA THR A 86 -2.06 -8.15 -11.11
C THR A 86 -2.12 -9.35 -10.15
N VAL A 87 -1.00 -9.67 -9.50
CA VAL A 87 -0.94 -10.74 -8.51
C VAL A 87 -1.83 -10.43 -7.32
N ALA A 88 -1.77 -9.21 -6.81
CA ALA A 88 -2.59 -8.77 -5.68
C ALA A 88 -4.09 -8.88 -6.00
N ALA A 89 -4.49 -8.48 -7.20
CA ALA A 89 -5.89 -8.59 -7.63
C ALA A 89 -6.33 -10.04 -7.71
N ALA A 90 -5.49 -10.93 -8.24
CA ALA A 90 -5.78 -12.36 -8.33
C ALA A 90 -5.89 -12.98 -6.94
N GLU A 91 -4.98 -12.66 -6.03
CA GLU A 91 -5.00 -13.16 -4.65
C GLU A 91 -6.24 -12.66 -3.90
N ALA A 92 -6.59 -11.39 -4.05
CA ALA A 92 -7.77 -10.82 -3.42
C ALA A 92 -9.05 -11.49 -3.92
N ALA A 93 -9.16 -11.75 -5.22
CA ALA A 93 -10.32 -12.41 -5.81
C ALA A 93 -10.45 -13.85 -5.28
N ILE A 94 -9.37 -14.60 -5.27
CA ILE A 94 -9.35 -15.99 -4.77
C ILE A 94 -9.64 -16.00 -3.27
N GLY A 95 -8.98 -15.13 -2.50
CA GLY A 95 -9.18 -15.01 -1.06
C GLY A 95 -10.62 -14.66 -0.70
N LEU A 96 -11.21 -13.72 -1.42
CA LEU A 96 -12.60 -13.32 -1.21
C LEU A 96 -13.56 -14.47 -1.54
N ALA A 97 -13.31 -15.21 -2.61
CA ALA A 97 -14.11 -16.38 -2.98
C ALA A 97 -14.06 -17.45 -1.88
N ILE A 98 -12.89 -17.74 -1.33
CA ILE A 98 -12.71 -18.69 -0.23
C ILE A 98 -13.48 -18.21 1.02
N ILE A 99 -13.37 -16.93 1.36
CA ILE A 99 -14.06 -16.33 2.52
C ILE A 99 -15.58 -16.49 2.37
N VAL A 100 -16.11 -16.21 1.18
CA VAL A 100 -17.56 -16.35 0.92
C VAL A 100 -18.02 -17.77 1.11
N VAL A 101 -17.29 -18.75 0.60
CA VAL A 101 -17.63 -20.18 0.76
C VAL A 101 -17.61 -20.58 2.24
N TYR A 102 -16.57 -20.22 2.98
CA TYR A 102 -16.50 -20.54 4.40
C TYR A 102 -17.58 -19.85 5.21
N PHE A 103 -17.88 -18.58 4.91
CA PHE A 103 -18.95 -17.85 5.58
C PHE A 103 -20.31 -18.54 5.37
N ARG A 104 -20.60 -18.97 4.15
CA ARG A 104 -21.85 -19.67 3.84
C ARG A 104 -21.98 -21.01 4.58
N ASN A 105 -20.87 -21.70 4.79
CA ASN A 105 -20.86 -22.99 5.45
C ASN A 105 -20.84 -22.91 6.97
N SER A 106 -20.14 -21.93 7.54
CA SER A 106 -19.89 -21.85 8.99
C SER A 106 -20.53 -20.65 9.69
N GLY A 107 -21.05 -19.66 8.93
CA GLY A 107 -21.64 -18.45 9.47
C GLY A 107 -20.66 -17.50 10.13
N THR A 108 -19.34 -17.72 9.98
CA THR A 108 -18.29 -16.84 10.53
C THR A 108 -17.07 -16.83 9.63
N ILE A 109 -16.35 -15.68 9.63
CA ILE A 109 -15.11 -15.47 8.88
C ILE A 109 -13.87 -15.52 9.78
N ARG A 110 -14.01 -15.94 11.04
CA ARG A 110 -12.88 -16.02 11.98
C ARG A 110 -11.98 -17.19 11.67
N VAL A 111 -10.66 -16.96 11.73
CA VAL A 111 -9.62 -17.97 11.50
C VAL A 111 -9.77 -19.18 12.43
N GLU A 112 -10.14 -18.97 13.68
CA GLU A 112 -10.39 -20.04 14.66
C GLU A 112 -11.42 -21.05 14.18
N LYS A 113 -12.48 -20.56 13.53
CA LYS A 113 -13.51 -21.43 13.00
C LYS A 113 -13.01 -22.23 11.79
N ILE A 114 -12.18 -21.61 10.95
CA ILE A 114 -11.56 -22.25 9.80
C ILE A 114 -10.59 -23.36 10.26
N GLU A 115 -9.81 -23.10 11.30
CA GLU A 115 -8.91 -24.09 11.89
C GLU A 115 -9.66 -25.29 12.44
N LYS A 116 -10.78 -25.08 13.11
CA LYS A 116 -11.64 -26.17 13.61
C LYS A 116 -12.20 -27.04 12.49
N LEU A 117 -12.46 -26.46 11.33
CA LEU A 117 -12.94 -27.24 10.18
C LEU A 117 -11.87 -28.17 9.59
N LYS A 118 -10.60 -27.85 9.80
CA LYS A 118 -9.47 -28.68 9.37
C LYS A 118 -9.19 -29.86 10.30
N GLY A 119 -9.57 -29.73 11.54
CA GLY A 119 -9.22 -30.69 12.55
C GLY A 119 -10.32 -31.51 13.05
#